data_f8941464f1ddbc0933fba71d4eca781a
#
_entry.id   f8941464f1ddbc0933fba71d4eca781a
#
_cell.length_a   1.000
_cell.length_b   1.000
_cell.length_c   1.000
_cell.angle_alpha   90.00
_cell.angle_beta   90.00
_cell.angle_gamma   90.00
#
_symmetry.space_group_name_H-M   'P 1'
#
loop_
_entity.id
_entity.type
_entity.pdbx_description
1 polymer ?
#
loop_
_entity_poly.entity_id
_entity_poly.type
_entity_poly.pdbx_seq_one_letter_code
_entity_poly.pdbx_strand_id
1 'polypeptide(L)'
;IVSREDFRGQVLLVNVWATWCFACRIEHQKLNSLAEQGVVIVGLNYKDQRAEAKLWLYERGNPYQFNIFDAEGSLGIDLGVYGAPETYLVDGDGIIRHRRVGVVDDRIWDAEFKALYQELTGVSQ
;
A
#
# COMPACT_ATOMS: atom_id res chain seq x y z
N ILE A 1 -2.12 -17.10 8.84
CA ILE A 1 -3.08 -15.98 8.87
C ILE A 1 -2.43 -14.76 9.48
N VAL A 2 -2.47 -13.70 8.75
CA VAL A 2 -1.94 -12.43 9.22
C VAL A 2 -3.03 -11.70 9.97
N SER A 3 -2.73 -11.23 11.16
CA SER A 3 -3.69 -10.49 11.96
C SER A 3 -3.20 -9.07 12.18
N ARG A 4 -4.12 -8.22 12.60
CA ARG A 4 -3.83 -6.83 12.96
C ARG A 4 -2.69 -6.73 14.00
N GLU A 5 -2.61 -7.70 14.89
CA GLU A 5 -1.62 -7.69 15.96
C GLU A 5 -0.18 -7.87 15.46
N ASP A 6 -0.01 -8.51 14.29
CA ASP A 6 1.31 -8.70 13.69
C ASP A 6 1.97 -7.38 13.31
N PHE A 7 1.18 -6.32 13.18
CA PHE A 7 1.68 -4.99 12.77
C PHE A 7 1.52 -3.93 13.84
N ARG A 8 1.09 -4.33 15.03
CA ARG A 8 0.95 -3.38 16.13
C ARG A 8 2.30 -2.73 16.44
N GLY A 9 2.29 -1.41 16.58
CA GLY A 9 3.50 -0.65 16.85
C GLY A 9 4.29 -0.26 15.62
N GLN A 10 3.89 -0.73 14.44
CA GLN A 10 4.57 -0.38 13.19
C GLN A 10 3.79 0.65 12.39
N VAL A 11 4.53 1.62 11.85
CA VAL A 11 3.98 2.55 10.87
C VAL A 11 4.06 1.87 9.51
N LEU A 12 2.97 1.85 8.76
CA LEU A 12 2.95 1.15 7.49
C LEU A 12 2.07 1.86 6.46
N LEU A 13 2.26 1.50 5.22
CA LEU A 13 1.36 1.88 4.12
C LEU A 13 0.46 0.69 3.79
N VAL A 14 -0.81 0.98 3.56
CA VAL A 14 -1.72 0.02 2.93
C VAL A 14 -1.98 0.53 1.53
N ASN A 15 -1.62 -0.25 0.53
CA ASN A 15 -1.78 0.12 -0.87
C ASN A 15 -2.81 -0.78 -1.55
N VAL A 16 -3.86 -0.18 -2.05
CA VAL A 16 -4.92 -0.86 -2.81
C VAL A 16 -4.50 -0.87 -4.27
N TRP A 17 -4.40 -2.06 -4.85
CA TRP A 17 -3.88 -2.24 -6.20
C TRP A 17 -4.58 -3.38 -6.93
N ALA A 18 -4.40 -3.45 -8.23
CA ALA A 18 -4.94 -4.53 -9.05
C ALA A 18 -4.17 -4.64 -10.37
N THR A 19 -4.18 -5.83 -10.96
CA THR A 19 -3.53 -6.04 -12.26
C THR A 19 -4.26 -5.31 -13.39
N TRP A 20 -5.56 -5.09 -13.25
CA TRP A 20 -6.37 -4.37 -14.23
C TRP A 20 -6.20 -2.85 -14.16
N CYS A 21 -5.48 -2.37 -13.15
CA CYS A 21 -5.34 -0.93 -12.87
C CYS A 21 -4.08 -0.39 -13.55
N PHE A 22 -4.26 0.41 -14.60
CA PHE A 22 -3.12 0.98 -15.33
C PHE A 22 -2.30 1.93 -14.43
N ALA A 23 -2.98 2.75 -13.65
CA ALA A 23 -2.29 3.71 -12.76
C ALA A 23 -1.45 3.01 -11.69
N CYS A 24 -1.82 1.79 -11.30
CA CYS A 24 -1.04 1.01 -10.35
C CYS A 24 0.34 0.63 -10.92
N ARG A 25 0.43 0.46 -12.24
CA ARG A 25 1.72 0.20 -12.89
C ARG A 25 2.64 1.41 -12.79
N ILE A 26 2.07 2.60 -12.90
CA ILE A 26 2.85 3.85 -12.84
C ILE A 26 3.49 4.03 -11.47
N GLU A 27 2.75 3.72 -10.41
CA GLU A 27 3.27 3.92 -9.05
C GLU A 27 4.16 2.77 -8.56
N HIS A 28 4.11 1.61 -9.22
CA HIS A 28 4.70 0.39 -8.67
C HIS A 28 6.20 0.50 -8.39
N GLN A 29 6.96 1.16 -9.27
CA GLN A 29 8.38 1.34 -9.04
C GLN A 29 8.68 2.22 -7.84
N LYS A 30 7.84 3.22 -7.59
CA LYS A 30 7.99 4.03 -6.38
C LYS A 30 7.75 3.19 -5.12
N LEU A 31 6.76 2.31 -5.15
CA LEU A 31 6.51 1.41 -4.02
C LEU A 31 7.68 0.45 -3.80
N ASN A 32 8.25 -0.10 -4.88
CA ASN A 32 9.44 -0.94 -4.78
C ASN A 32 10.60 -0.18 -4.13
N SER A 33 10.81 1.06 -4.53
CA SER A 33 11.86 1.92 -3.98
C SER A 33 11.65 2.19 -2.50
N LEU A 34 10.41 2.50 -2.09
CA LEU A 34 10.08 2.73 -0.69
C LEU A 34 10.32 1.48 0.15
N ALA A 35 9.93 0.31 -0.36
CA ALA A 35 10.15 -0.96 0.34
C ALA A 35 11.65 -1.24 0.53
N GLU A 36 12.47 -0.94 -0.48
CA GLU A 36 13.92 -1.08 -0.38
C GLU A 36 14.52 -0.16 0.67
N GLN A 37 13.89 0.97 0.91
CA GLN A 37 14.30 1.93 1.93
C GLN A 37 13.79 1.59 3.33
N GLY A 38 13.05 0.50 3.46
CA GLY A 38 12.56 0.03 4.75
C GLY A 38 11.14 0.41 5.10
N VAL A 39 10.40 1.01 4.17
CA VAL A 39 8.97 1.30 4.40
C VAL A 39 8.19 -0.01 4.32
N VAL A 40 7.40 -0.29 5.35
CA VAL A 40 6.56 -1.48 5.38
C VAL A 40 5.29 -1.20 4.59
N ILE A 41 5.04 -1.99 3.56
CA ILE A 41 3.87 -1.84 2.70
C ILE A 41 3.06 -3.13 2.70
N VAL A 42 1.77 -3.00 2.98
CA VAL A 42 0.82 -4.10 2.90
C VAL A 42 -0.05 -3.86 1.67
N GLY A 43 -0.20 -4.87 0.83
CA GLY A 43 -1.02 -4.78 -0.36
C GLY A 43 -2.45 -5.25 -0.08
N LEU A 44 -3.42 -4.52 -0.61
CA LEU A 44 -4.80 -4.97 -0.72
C LEU A 44 -5.10 -5.13 -2.20
N ASN A 45 -5.08 -6.38 -2.66
CA ASN A 45 -5.35 -6.68 -4.07
C ASN A 45 -6.85 -6.70 -4.27
N TYR A 46 -7.35 -5.67 -4.95
CA TYR A 46 -8.75 -5.32 -4.98
C TYR A 46 -9.44 -5.83 -6.23
N LYS A 47 -10.48 -6.66 -6.05
CA LYS A 47 -11.32 -7.17 -7.14
C LYS A 47 -10.51 -7.73 -8.30
N ASP A 48 -9.57 -8.63 -7.99
CA ASP A 48 -8.63 -9.15 -8.96
C ASP A 48 -8.56 -10.68 -8.84
N GLN A 49 -7.79 -11.29 -9.73
CA GLN A 49 -7.56 -12.72 -9.72
C GLN A 49 -6.21 -13.03 -9.08
N ARG A 50 -6.23 -13.91 -8.10
CA ARG A 50 -5.04 -14.21 -7.30
C ARG A 50 -3.86 -14.69 -8.14
N ALA A 51 -4.12 -15.57 -9.09
CA ALA A 51 -3.05 -16.11 -9.94
C ALA A 51 -2.41 -15.02 -10.81
N GLU A 52 -3.23 -14.13 -11.37
CA GLU A 52 -2.72 -13.01 -12.16
C GLU A 52 -1.96 -12.02 -11.31
N ALA A 53 -2.45 -11.75 -10.10
CA ALA A 53 -1.79 -10.86 -9.16
C ALA A 53 -0.42 -11.38 -8.78
N LYS A 54 -0.29 -12.68 -8.50
CA LYS A 54 0.99 -13.29 -8.14
C LYS A 54 1.99 -13.22 -9.29
N LEU A 55 1.54 -13.51 -10.51
CA LEU A 55 2.40 -13.42 -11.69
C LEU A 55 2.87 -11.99 -11.93
N TRP A 56 1.97 -11.03 -11.79
CA TRP A 56 2.26 -9.61 -11.96
C TRP A 56 3.37 -9.16 -11.01
N LEU A 57 3.28 -9.57 -9.73
CA LEU A 57 4.30 -9.24 -8.73
C LEU A 57 5.63 -9.91 -9.03
N TYR A 58 5.59 -11.15 -9.50
CA TYR A 58 6.80 -11.87 -9.88
C TYR A 58 7.55 -11.14 -11.00
N GLU A 59 6.82 -10.62 -11.97
CA GLU A 59 7.40 -9.94 -13.12
C GLU A 59 7.88 -8.53 -12.82
N ARG A 60 7.20 -7.81 -11.92
CA ARG A 60 7.45 -6.38 -11.69
C ARG A 60 8.07 -6.05 -10.34
N GLY A 61 8.30 -7.05 -9.52
CA GLY A 61 8.79 -6.85 -8.16
C GLY A 61 7.66 -6.82 -7.16
N ASN A 62 7.94 -7.25 -5.94
CA ASN A 62 6.96 -7.34 -4.88
C ASN A 62 7.35 -6.44 -3.71
N PRO A 63 6.79 -5.22 -3.63
CA PRO A 63 7.12 -4.30 -2.53
C PRO A 63 6.36 -4.63 -1.25
N TYR A 64 5.42 -5.57 -1.30
CA TYR A 64 4.51 -5.82 -0.19
C TYR A 64 5.06 -6.84 0.78
N GLN A 65 4.97 -6.53 2.07
CA GLN A 65 5.27 -7.48 3.15
C GLN A 65 4.34 -8.70 3.02
N PHE A 66 3.06 -8.44 2.76
CA PHE A 66 2.10 -9.46 2.36
C PHE A 66 0.96 -8.78 1.61
N ASN A 67 0.13 -9.61 0.96
CA ASN A 67 -1.06 -9.14 0.28
C ASN A 67 -2.30 -9.80 0.84
N ILE A 68 -3.36 -9.01 0.94
CA ILE A 68 -4.70 -9.51 1.20
C ILE A 68 -5.39 -9.56 -0.16
N PHE A 69 -5.93 -10.73 -0.53
CA PHE A 69 -6.61 -10.90 -1.81
C PHE A 69 -8.10 -10.72 -1.61
N ASP A 70 -8.59 -9.55 -1.96
CA ASP A 70 -9.97 -9.12 -1.77
C ASP A 70 -10.74 -9.26 -3.08
N ALA A 71 -10.96 -10.51 -3.53
CA ALA A 71 -11.51 -10.80 -4.84
C ALA A 71 -12.88 -10.16 -5.06
N GLU A 72 -13.70 -10.09 -4.03
CA GLU A 72 -15.05 -9.54 -4.12
C GLU A 72 -15.14 -8.07 -3.75
N GLY A 73 -14.09 -7.50 -3.18
CA GLY A 73 -14.04 -6.10 -2.81
C GLY A 73 -14.72 -5.77 -1.49
N SER A 74 -15.08 -6.78 -0.68
CA SER A 74 -15.79 -6.54 0.57
C SER A 74 -14.93 -5.81 1.60
N LEU A 75 -13.65 -6.16 1.71
CA LEU A 75 -12.74 -5.47 2.62
C LEU A 75 -12.49 -4.02 2.15
N GLY A 76 -12.40 -3.82 0.84
CA GLY A 76 -12.28 -2.49 0.29
C GLY A 76 -13.47 -1.61 0.65
N ILE A 77 -14.67 -2.15 0.61
CA ILE A 77 -15.88 -1.43 1.02
C ILE A 77 -15.77 -0.99 2.48
N ASP A 78 -15.32 -1.89 3.35
CA ASP A 78 -15.18 -1.58 4.78
C ASP A 78 -14.16 -0.47 5.02
N LEU A 79 -13.12 -0.37 4.18
CA LEU A 79 -12.14 0.70 4.27
C LEU A 79 -12.57 1.99 3.57
N GLY A 80 -13.68 1.95 2.84
CA GLY A 80 -14.13 3.10 2.07
C GLY A 80 -13.42 3.27 0.73
N VAL A 81 -12.90 2.17 0.17
CA VAL A 81 -12.18 2.19 -1.10
C VAL A 81 -13.15 2.44 -2.26
N TYR A 82 -12.79 3.39 -3.12
CA TYR A 82 -13.54 3.65 -4.36
C TYR A 82 -13.02 2.84 -5.54
N GLY A 83 -11.75 2.44 -5.50
CA GLY A 83 -11.10 1.73 -6.61
C GLY A 83 -9.61 1.62 -6.33
N ALA A 84 -8.80 1.58 -7.39
CA ALA A 84 -7.36 1.49 -7.28
C ALA A 84 -6.71 2.51 -8.21
N PRO A 85 -5.53 3.07 -7.86
CA PRO A 85 -4.83 2.84 -6.62
C PRO A 85 -5.30 3.76 -5.50
N GLU A 86 -5.19 3.29 -4.27
CA GLU A 86 -5.35 4.12 -3.08
C GLU A 86 -4.25 3.73 -2.10
N THR A 87 -3.77 4.70 -1.33
CA THR A 87 -2.71 4.43 -0.35
C THR A 87 -3.05 5.11 0.96
N TYR A 88 -2.93 4.34 2.04
CA TYR A 88 -3.22 4.81 3.40
C TYR A 88 -1.94 4.75 4.21
N LEU A 89 -1.64 5.82 4.95
CA LEU A 89 -0.57 5.82 5.94
C LEU A 89 -1.20 5.53 7.30
N VAL A 90 -0.76 4.43 7.92
CA VAL A 90 -1.33 3.94 9.17
C VAL A 90 -0.26 3.99 10.25
N ASP A 91 -0.60 4.58 11.41
CA ASP A 91 0.37 4.70 12.51
C ASP A 91 0.46 3.41 13.34
N GLY A 92 1.34 3.43 14.34
CA GLY A 92 1.58 2.27 15.19
C GLY A 92 0.39 1.82 16.01
N ASP A 93 -0.62 2.66 16.17
CA ASP A 93 -1.86 2.32 16.87
C ASP A 93 -2.95 1.81 15.92
N GLY A 94 -2.64 1.70 14.63
CA GLY A 94 -3.59 1.23 13.63
C GLY A 94 -4.54 2.31 13.14
N ILE A 95 -4.21 3.57 13.38
CA ILE A 95 -5.05 4.70 12.98
C ILE A 95 -4.58 5.21 11.62
N ILE A 96 -5.52 5.40 10.70
CA ILE A 96 -5.23 5.98 9.38
C ILE A 96 -4.96 7.47 9.57
N ARG A 97 -3.75 7.89 9.18
CA ARG A 97 -3.29 9.27 9.35
C ARG A 97 -3.32 10.07 8.05
N HIS A 98 -3.29 9.39 6.91
CA HIS A 98 -3.39 10.03 5.60
C HIS A 98 -3.93 9.04 4.58
N ARG A 99 -4.68 9.55 3.61
CA ARG A 99 -5.24 8.78 2.50
C ARG A 99 -4.99 9.51 1.20
N ARG A 100 -4.42 8.79 0.24
CA ARG A 100 -4.27 9.29 -1.12
C ARG A 100 -5.10 8.45 -2.07
N VAL A 101 -5.99 9.07 -2.81
CA VAL A 101 -6.70 8.43 -3.92
C VAL A 101 -5.96 8.82 -5.18
N GLY A 102 -5.33 7.85 -5.84
CA GLY A 102 -4.52 8.07 -7.03
C GLY A 102 -3.08 7.64 -6.85
N VAL A 103 -2.28 7.90 -7.87
CA VAL A 103 -0.87 7.47 -7.94
C VAL A 103 -0.03 8.15 -6.85
N VAL A 104 0.86 7.35 -6.24
CA VAL A 104 1.93 7.87 -5.38
C VAL A 104 3.22 7.80 -6.18
N ASP A 105 3.72 8.96 -6.59
CA ASP A 105 5.01 9.12 -7.24
C ASP A 105 5.93 9.92 -6.30
N ASP A 106 7.13 10.29 -6.79
CA ASP A 106 8.07 11.04 -5.95
C ASP A 106 7.48 12.36 -5.47
N ARG A 107 6.77 13.07 -6.35
CA ARG A 107 6.18 14.36 -6.00
C ARG A 107 5.10 14.21 -4.92
N ILE A 108 4.24 13.22 -5.08
CA ILE A 108 3.15 12.98 -4.11
C ILE A 108 3.74 12.50 -2.78
N TRP A 109 4.72 11.60 -2.82
CA TRP A 109 5.37 11.14 -1.60
C TRP A 109 5.93 12.33 -0.82
N ASP A 110 6.70 13.18 -1.50
CA ASP A 110 7.32 14.34 -0.86
C ASP A 110 6.29 15.34 -0.33
N ALA A 111 5.19 15.55 -1.07
CA ALA A 111 4.20 16.55 -0.71
C ALA A 111 3.20 16.08 0.35
N GLU A 112 2.81 14.79 0.31
CA GLU A 112 1.69 14.32 1.13
C GLU A 112 2.06 13.33 2.23
N PHE A 113 3.15 12.58 2.07
CA PHE A 113 3.47 11.49 3.00
C PHE A 113 4.73 11.68 3.81
N LYS A 114 5.77 12.23 3.18
CA LYS A 114 7.13 12.18 3.74
C LYS A 114 7.25 12.79 5.13
N ALA A 115 6.73 14.00 5.32
CA ALA A 115 6.86 14.69 6.60
C ALA A 115 6.14 13.93 7.70
N LEU A 116 4.93 13.44 7.43
CA LEU A 116 4.16 12.68 8.40
C LEU A 116 4.82 11.33 8.70
N TYR A 117 5.32 10.66 7.67
CA TYR A 117 6.02 9.39 7.84
C TYR A 117 7.25 9.57 8.74
N GLN A 118 8.03 10.63 8.52
CA GLN A 118 9.20 10.92 9.34
C GLN A 118 8.79 11.25 10.79
N GLU A 119 7.71 12.01 10.95
CA GLU A 119 7.20 12.33 12.28
C GLU A 119 6.79 11.06 13.05
N LEU A 120 6.09 10.16 12.37
CA LEU A 120 5.58 8.94 13.01
C LEU A 120 6.68 7.92 13.30
N THR A 121 7.71 7.85 12.49
CA THR A 121 8.75 6.83 12.60
C THR A 121 10.05 7.35 13.22
N GLY A 122 10.31 8.64 13.11
CA GLY A 122 11.60 9.21 13.43
C GLY A 122 12.68 8.88 12.40
N VAL A 123 12.29 8.32 11.25
CA VAL A 123 13.22 7.91 10.20
C VAL A 123 13.16 8.92 9.05
N SER A 124 14.34 9.38 8.61
CA SER A 124 14.46 10.28 7.47
C SER A 124 14.40 9.48 6.18
N GLN A 125 13.46 9.83 5.31
CA GLN A 125 13.25 9.14 4.04
C GLN A 125 13.31 10.10 2.85
#